data_7e2d1b06347238724d37e57b61884dc4
#
_entry.id   7e2d1b06347238724d37e57b61884dc4
#
_cell.length_a   1.000
_cell.length_b   1.000
_cell.length_c   1.000
_cell.angle_alpha   90.00
_cell.angle_beta   90.00
_cell.angle_gamma   90.00
#
_symmetry.space_group_name_H-M   'P 1'
#
loop_
_entity.id
_entity.type
_entity.pdbx_description
1 polymer ?
#
loop_
_entity_poly.entity_id
_entity_poly.type
_entity_poly.pdbx_seq_one_letter_code
_entity_poly.pdbx_strand_id
1 'polypeptide(L)'
;MKIFSVPLNPKLSEEQFHNFVDFLTVYKDWIYDIYFTSRIAPFGQDAMGDVFIRPEDAIHAIEAALFIQHHTGIPVSATFNNLQVRPTQQNLDLWIKNFESLYNAGIRSVTIPHIHWMATGQIQKAFPDLMVKNTILRKVTEPREVYEQAMAGFNYVNIDRNLMRDREKLLAIKRAKEATGVKIALLANEGCMGGCAYMEEHYEFNNTRGLGPQYFNDPISRVSCPKWDNLDPSAPLKAADLPPWRADWEEFRHSLGIDVFKMHGRESVTRLSETCDIIKRYARGDEILFDTFEDFIKETNLIEKPINVWRDKIRTCKFECWDCHYCDKIWRAKKNQEVDQKIQTVVNGIVDSVHDLIEIDIPGLTSPRVQQLLNYLGKNSSKYLEVGSFLGATMSAVLKYNNITAYAVDNWASNIQAQNSQGLPENRKQAFIENIKKYKGTNTIHIFDCDFIKVNRQEIKDIDLFFYDGDHNEEITSTAIQYFAPCLADTAIVVFDDANWQGVVEGVQTGWASTNYEVIYEKKILNDVESKSDWWNGLYINVVKRKG
;
A
#
# COMPACT_ATOMS: atom_id res chain seq x y z
N MET A 1 10.56 7.57 -31.34
CA MET A 1 9.44 6.60 -31.53
C MET A 1 8.27 7.07 -30.68
N LYS A 2 7.17 7.49 -31.29
CA LYS A 2 6.06 8.22 -30.61
C LYS A 2 5.03 7.24 -30.07
N ILE A 3 4.97 7.07 -28.75
CA ILE A 3 4.14 6.04 -28.10
C ILE A 3 3.26 6.54 -26.96
N PHE A 4 3.48 7.77 -26.46
CA PHE A 4 2.70 8.29 -25.33
C PHE A 4 1.71 9.35 -25.78
N SER A 5 0.43 9.16 -25.48
CA SER A 5 -0.61 10.17 -25.59
C SER A 5 -0.78 10.82 -24.21
N VAL A 6 -0.40 12.09 -24.08
CA VAL A 6 -0.25 12.78 -22.80
C VAL A 6 -1.37 13.80 -22.61
N PRO A 7 -1.97 13.94 -21.42
CA PRO A 7 -3.01 14.95 -21.20
C PRO A 7 -2.43 16.34 -21.03
N LEU A 8 -3.13 17.36 -21.54
CA LEU A 8 -2.97 18.72 -21.06
C LEU A 8 -3.83 18.89 -19.80
N ASN A 9 -3.19 19.26 -18.70
CA ASN A 9 -3.88 19.52 -17.43
C ASN A 9 -4.30 21.01 -17.37
N PRO A 10 -5.58 21.31 -17.22
CA PRO A 10 -6.07 22.68 -17.20
C PRO A 10 -5.78 23.45 -15.89
N LYS A 11 -5.25 22.76 -14.88
CA LYS A 11 -4.96 23.33 -13.55
C LYS A 11 -3.50 23.77 -13.38
N LEU A 12 -2.69 23.70 -14.43
CA LEU A 12 -1.29 24.14 -14.38
C LEU A 12 -1.21 25.66 -14.16
N SER A 13 -0.38 26.09 -13.22
CA SER A 13 0.05 27.49 -13.16
C SER A 13 0.89 27.86 -14.38
N GLU A 14 1.12 29.13 -14.63
CA GLU A 14 1.95 29.60 -15.76
C GLU A 14 3.34 28.97 -15.72
N GLU A 15 4.00 28.97 -14.56
CA GLU A 15 5.31 28.34 -14.37
C GLU A 15 5.27 26.83 -14.65
N GLN A 16 4.26 26.13 -14.11
CA GLN A 16 4.09 24.69 -14.33
C GLN A 16 3.80 24.38 -15.80
N PHE A 17 3.07 25.24 -16.50
CA PHE A 17 2.81 25.10 -17.93
C PHE A 17 4.10 25.24 -18.74
N HIS A 18 4.93 26.22 -18.46
CA HIS A 18 6.23 26.36 -19.13
C HIS A 18 7.14 25.15 -18.87
N ASN A 19 7.25 24.70 -17.62
CA ASN A 19 8.00 23.49 -17.28
C ASN A 19 7.47 22.25 -18.02
N PHE A 20 6.16 22.16 -18.21
CA PHE A 20 5.56 21.08 -19.00
C PHE A 20 5.90 21.19 -20.49
N VAL A 21 5.89 22.38 -21.08
CA VAL A 21 6.33 22.60 -22.47
C VAL A 21 7.79 22.25 -22.68
N ASP A 22 8.66 22.60 -21.74
CA ASP A 22 10.07 22.21 -21.76
C ASP A 22 10.25 20.69 -21.70
N PHE A 23 9.51 20.02 -20.80
CA PHE A 23 9.47 18.56 -20.76
C PHE A 23 9.03 17.95 -22.09
N LEU A 24 7.96 18.45 -22.68
CA LEU A 24 7.47 17.97 -23.98
C LEU A 24 8.51 18.16 -25.09
N THR A 25 9.22 19.26 -25.09
CA THR A 25 10.28 19.57 -26.07
C THR A 25 11.43 18.57 -25.97
N VAL A 26 11.87 18.25 -24.74
CA VAL A 26 12.94 17.27 -24.49
C VAL A 26 12.53 15.86 -24.90
N TYR A 27 11.30 15.46 -24.63
CA TYR A 27 10.81 14.08 -24.83
C TYR A 27 9.90 13.93 -26.05
N LYS A 28 9.86 14.91 -26.99
CA LYS A 28 8.96 14.92 -28.16
C LYS A 28 8.99 13.67 -29.02
N ASP A 29 10.14 12.99 -29.09
CA ASP A 29 10.31 11.78 -29.90
C ASP A 29 9.57 10.57 -29.31
N TRP A 30 9.15 10.65 -28.06
CA TRP A 30 8.34 9.66 -27.36
C TRP A 30 6.86 10.00 -27.31
N ILE A 31 6.50 11.29 -27.48
CA ILE A 31 5.13 11.77 -27.41
C ILE A 31 4.40 11.59 -28.73
N TYR A 32 3.30 10.85 -28.70
CA TYR A 32 2.44 10.63 -29.84
C TYR A 32 1.58 11.87 -30.11
N ASP A 33 0.87 12.33 -29.11
CA ASP A 33 0.11 13.57 -29.10
C ASP A 33 -0.19 14.09 -27.69
N ILE A 34 -0.69 15.33 -27.63
CA ILE A 34 -1.24 15.93 -26.42
C ILE A 34 -2.75 16.01 -26.57
N TYR A 35 -3.50 15.33 -25.70
CA TYR A 35 -4.95 15.42 -25.73
C TYR A 35 -5.49 16.38 -24.67
N PHE A 36 -6.49 17.18 -25.05
CA PHE A 36 -7.13 18.14 -24.17
C PHE A 36 -8.64 18.07 -24.28
N THR A 37 -9.35 18.49 -23.23
CA THR A 37 -10.81 18.60 -23.26
C THR A 37 -11.20 19.85 -24.02
N SER A 38 -12.01 19.72 -25.08
CA SER A 38 -12.40 20.86 -25.93
C SER A 38 -13.29 21.86 -25.21
N ARG A 39 -14.04 21.43 -24.19
CA ARG A 39 -15.00 22.24 -23.41
C ARG A 39 -16.04 22.98 -24.24
N ILE A 40 -16.26 22.59 -25.49
CA ILE A 40 -17.25 23.17 -26.39
C ILE A 40 -18.61 22.50 -26.14
N ALA A 41 -19.58 23.28 -25.65
CA ALA A 41 -20.94 22.79 -25.39
C ALA A 41 -21.67 22.47 -26.70
N PRO A 42 -22.50 21.43 -26.70
CA PRO A 42 -22.82 20.46 -25.66
C PRO A 42 -21.86 19.23 -25.67
N PHE A 43 -20.86 19.21 -26.54
CA PHE A 43 -20.04 18.03 -26.87
C PHE A 43 -18.83 17.85 -25.97
N GLY A 44 -18.33 18.95 -25.40
CA GLY A 44 -17.19 18.92 -24.50
C GLY A 44 -17.63 18.42 -23.14
N GLN A 45 -16.76 17.60 -22.56
CA GLN A 45 -16.95 17.08 -21.23
C GLN A 45 -15.62 17.05 -20.52
N ASP A 46 -15.58 17.62 -19.32
CA ASP A 46 -14.47 17.46 -18.41
C ASP A 46 -14.81 16.34 -17.41
N ALA A 47 -14.49 15.11 -17.78
CA ALA A 47 -14.75 13.94 -16.94
C ALA A 47 -14.10 14.01 -15.55
N MET A 48 -13.20 14.97 -15.33
CA MET A 48 -12.43 15.11 -14.10
C MET A 48 -12.56 16.52 -13.48
N GLY A 49 -13.50 17.33 -14.01
CA GLY A 49 -13.65 18.71 -13.57
C GLY A 49 -14.32 18.84 -12.20
N ASP A 50 -13.67 19.53 -11.28
CA ASP A 50 -14.26 19.97 -10.02
C ASP A 50 -15.02 21.30 -10.15
N VAL A 51 -15.05 21.89 -11.34
CA VAL A 51 -15.47 23.29 -11.55
C VAL A 51 -16.41 23.38 -12.75
N PHE A 52 -17.37 24.30 -12.67
CA PHE A 52 -18.18 24.75 -13.78
C PHE A 52 -17.31 25.15 -14.96
N ILE A 53 -17.58 24.57 -16.13
CA ILE A 53 -16.88 24.94 -17.34
C ILE A 53 -17.43 26.27 -17.82
N ARG A 54 -16.62 27.31 -17.78
CA ARG A 54 -16.94 28.61 -18.36
C ARG A 54 -16.48 28.65 -19.82
N PRO A 55 -17.11 29.46 -20.67
CA PRO A 55 -16.69 29.63 -22.08
C PRO A 55 -15.21 30.03 -22.21
N GLU A 56 -14.71 30.87 -21.30
CA GLU A 56 -13.32 31.32 -21.26
C GLU A 56 -12.34 30.16 -21.06
N ASP A 57 -12.72 29.18 -20.24
CA ASP A 57 -11.89 27.99 -19.97
C ASP A 57 -11.71 27.13 -21.23
N ALA A 58 -12.70 27.13 -22.14
CA ALA A 58 -12.58 26.46 -23.44
C ALA A 58 -11.55 27.18 -24.35
N ILE A 59 -11.59 28.51 -24.38
CA ILE A 59 -10.64 29.31 -25.16
C ILE A 59 -9.22 29.09 -24.65
N HIS A 60 -9.00 29.21 -23.36
CA HIS A 60 -7.67 29.00 -22.77
C HIS A 60 -7.12 27.59 -23.01
N ALA A 61 -7.95 26.55 -22.93
CA ALA A 61 -7.52 25.19 -23.23
C ALA A 61 -7.10 25.00 -24.69
N ILE A 62 -7.81 25.63 -25.62
CA ILE A 62 -7.49 25.61 -27.05
C ILE A 62 -6.20 26.39 -27.33
N GLU A 63 -6.06 27.60 -26.78
CA GLU A 63 -4.88 28.44 -26.93
C GLU A 63 -3.63 27.74 -26.38
N ALA A 64 -3.71 27.14 -25.16
CA ALA A 64 -2.61 26.38 -24.57
C ALA A 64 -2.23 25.16 -25.43
N ALA A 65 -3.22 24.44 -25.97
CA ALA A 65 -2.97 23.30 -26.86
C ALA A 65 -2.28 23.74 -28.17
N LEU A 66 -2.76 24.81 -28.80
CA LEU A 66 -2.15 25.36 -30.01
C LEU A 66 -0.74 25.91 -29.75
N PHE A 67 -0.50 26.54 -28.61
CA PHE A 67 0.82 26.97 -28.19
C PHE A 67 1.79 25.80 -28.10
N ILE A 68 1.37 24.70 -27.45
CA ILE A 68 2.18 23.47 -27.38
C ILE A 68 2.49 22.92 -28.77
N GLN A 69 1.48 22.80 -29.63
CA GLN A 69 1.66 22.30 -30.99
C GLN A 69 2.66 23.15 -31.78
N HIS A 70 2.54 24.47 -31.70
CA HIS A 70 3.44 25.39 -32.40
C HIS A 70 4.87 25.32 -31.87
N HIS A 71 5.07 25.28 -30.54
CA HIS A 71 6.39 25.30 -29.93
C HIS A 71 7.14 23.97 -30.05
N THR A 72 6.43 22.86 -29.91
CA THR A 72 7.05 21.53 -29.82
C THR A 72 6.98 20.71 -31.11
N GLY A 73 6.05 21.07 -32.00
CA GLY A 73 5.68 20.29 -33.18
C GLY A 73 4.93 18.97 -32.84
N ILE A 74 4.50 18.79 -31.59
CA ILE A 74 3.70 17.64 -31.18
C ILE A 74 2.24 17.90 -31.56
N PRO A 75 1.55 16.95 -32.25
CA PRO A 75 0.14 17.13 -32.58
C PRO A 75 -0.72 17.23 -31.32
N VAL A 76 -1.75 18.08 -31.37
CA VAL A 76 -2.75 18.16 -30.32
C VAL A 76 -4.07 17.53 -30.75
N SER A 77 -4.79 16.95 -29.80
CA SER A 77 -6.03 16.19 -30.03
C SER A 77 -7.16 16.72 -29.14
N ALA A 78 -8.19 17.26 -29.75
CA ALA A 78 -9.36 17.74 -29.03
C ALA A 78 -10.28 16.57 -28.63
N THR A 79 -10.73 16.54 -27.39
CA THR A 79 -11.60 15.47 -26.87
C THR A 79 -13.03 15.96 -26.68
N PHE A 80 -13.97 15.25 -27.32
CA PHE A 80 -15.41 15.44 -27.24
C PHE A 80 -16.04 14.16 -26.68
N ASN A 81 -16.10 14.04 -25.35
CA ASN A 81 -16.45 12.77 -24.69
C ASN A 81 -17.90 12.68 -24.19
N ASN A 82 -18.76 13.67 -24.47
CA ASN A 82 -20.11 13.66 -23.94
C ASN A 82 -20.99 12.59 -24.62
N LEU A 83 -21.15 11.46 -23.93
CA LEU A 83 -21.98 10.34 -24.39
C LEU A 83 -23.47 10.62 -24.32
N GLN A 84 -23.92 11.64 -23.59
CA GLN A 84 -25.32 12.00 -23.42
C GLN A 84 -25.88 12.76 -24.63
N VAL A 85 -25.02 13.34 -25.46
CA VAL A 85 -25.41 13.92 -26.73
C VAL A 85 -25.82 12.80 -27.69
N ARG A 86 -27.08 12.79 -28.11
CA ARG A 86 -27.61 11.75 -29.01
C ARG A 86 -26.94 11.83 -30.39
N PRO A 87 -26.69 10.71 -31.07
CA PRO A 87 -26.06 10.68 -32.40
C PRO A 87 -27.06 10.99 -33.53
N THR A 88 -27.78 12.12 -33.43
CA THR A 88 -28.71 12.60 -34.48
C THR A 88 -27.96 13.36 -35.55
N GLN A 89 -28.59 13.50 -36.75
CA GLN A 89 -28.04 14.33 -37.82
C GLN A 89 -27.87 15.79 -37.38
N GLN A 90 -28.84 16.34 -36.68
CA GLN A 90 -28.78 17.72 -36.16
C GLN A 90 -27.56 17.94 -35.27
N ASN A 91 -27.25 16.99 -34.37
CA ASN A 91 -26.10 17.09 -33.50
C ASN A 91 -24.79 16.87 -34.26
N LEU A 92 -24.77 16.04 -35.30
CA LEU A 92 -23.62 15.89 -36.17
C LEU A 92 -23.32 17.19 -36.94
N ASP A 93 -24.35 17.82 -37.54
CA ASP A 93 -24.20 19.08 -38.26
C ASP A 93 -23.68 20.19 -37.32
N LEU A 94 -24.23 20.26 -36.11
CA LEU A 94 -23.76 21.20 -35.09
C LEU A 94 -22.32 20.92 -34.69
N TRP A 95 -21.93 19.65 -34.52
CA TRP A 95 -20.56 19.26 -34.20
C TRP A 95 -19.58 19.66 -35.31
N ILE A 96 -19.93 19.35 -36.58
CA ILE A 96 -19.12 19.72 -37.75
C ILE A 96 -18.90 21.23 -37.78
N LYS A 97 -19.97 22.02 -37.62
CA LYS A 97 -19.91 23.48 -37.59
C LYS A 97 -18.99 24.00 -36.44
N ASN A 98 -19.10 23.40 -35.24
CA ASN A 98 -18.31 23.83 -34.09
C ASN A 98 -16.84 23.41 -34.23
N PHE A 99 -16.58 22.27 -34.85
CA PHE A 99 -15.20 21.77 -35.01
C PHE A 99 -14.44 22.49 -36.14
N GLU A 100 -15.15 23.09 -37.12
CA GLU A 100 -14.53 23.78 -38.25
C GLU A 100 -13.53 24.86 -37.81
N SER A 101 -13.82 25.60 -36.74
CA SER A 101 -12.93 26.64 -36.20
C SER A 101 -11.63 26.03 -35.65
N LEU A 102 -11.71 24.89 -34.98
CA LEU A 102 -10.54 24.18 -34.46
C LEU A 102 -9.70 23.58 -35.60
N TYR A 103 -10.36 23.04 -36.59
CA TYR A 103 -9.71 22.51 -37.79
C TYR A 103 -8.96 23.62 -38.54
N ASN A 104 -9.58 24.78 -38.73
CA ASN A 104 -8.97 25.96 -39.35
C ASN A 104 -7.79 26.53 -38.52
N ALA A 105 -7.86 26.41 -37.21
CA ALA A 105 -6.75 26.74 -36.31
C ALA A 105 -5.58 25.71 -36.32
N GLY A 106 -5.72 24.61 -37.06
CA GLY A 106 -4.64 23.63 -37.25
C GLY A 106 -4.77 22.36 -36.43
N ILE A 107 -5.86 22.11 -35.71
CA ILE A 107 -6.09 20.85 -35.01
C ILE A 107 -6.46 19.75 -36.01
N ARG A 108 -5.69 18.67 -36.03
CA ARG A 108 -5.83 17.55 -36.97
C ARG A 108 -6.09 16.21 -36.27
N SER A 109 -6.43 16.23 -34.98
CA SER A 109 -6.80 15.02 -34.24
C SER A 109 -7.93 15.29 -33.28
N VAL A 110 -8.89 14.35 -33.22
CA VAL A 110 -10.09 14.50 -32.39
C VAL A 110 -10.55 13.16 -31.83
N THR A 111 -11.10 13.20 -30.61
CA THR A 111 -11.85 12.07 -30.04
C THR A 111 -13.34 12.39 -30.11
N ILE A 112 -14.14 11.49 -30.70
CA ILE A 112 -15.60 11.62 -30.77
C ILE A 112 -16.30 10.41 -30.14
N PRO A 113 -17.53 10.61 -29.60
CA PRO A 113 -18.20 9.56 -28.82
C PRO A 113 -18.99 8.55 -29.65
N HIS A 114 -19.32 8.84 -30.95
CA HIS A 114 -20.34 8.09 -31.68
C HIS A 114 -19.83 7.47 -32.98
N ILE A 115 -19.86 6.14 -33.05
CA ILE A 115 -19.59 5.40 -34.28
C ILE A 115 -20.58 5.75 -35.41
N HIS A 116 -21.85 6.03 -35.07
CA HIS A 116 -22.85 6.42 -36.07
C HIS A 116 -22.46 7.68 -36.85
N TRP A 117 -21.84 8.66 -36.22
CA TRP A 117 -21.37 9.87 -36.91
C TRP A 117 -20.26 9.52 -37.92
N MET A 118 -19.36 8.64 -37.56
CA MET A 118 -18.29 8.18 -38.47
C MET A 118 -18.87 7.39 -39.66
N ALA A 119 -19.82 6.51 -39.41
CA ALA A 119 -20.44 5.66 -40.42
C ALA A 119 -21.18 6.45 -41.51
N THR A 120 -21.54 7.72 -41.24
CA THR A 120 -22.13 8.58 -42.28
C THR A 120 -21.14 9.06 -43.34
N GLY A 121 -19.84 9.02 -43.06
CA GLY A 121 -18.76 9.57 -43.90
C GLY A 121 -18.71 11.10 -43.96
N GLN A 122 -19.63 11.80 -43.28
CA GLN A 122 -19.73 13.27 -43.36
C GLN A 122 -18.53 13.96 -42.69
N ILE A 123 -17.99 13.39 -41.58
CA ILE A 123 -16.83 13.94 -40.89
C ILE A 123 -15.60 13.84 -41.79
N GLN A 124 -15.37 12.67 -42.43
CA GLN A 124 -14.24 12.44 -43.31
C GLN A 124 -14.32 13.33 -44.57
N LYS A 125 -15.54 13.60 -45.04
CA LYS A 125 -15.79 14.50 -46.17
C LYS A 125 -15.52 15.96 -45.78
N ALA A 126 -15.94 16.38 -44.60
CA ALA A 126 -15.71 17.76 -44.11
C ALA A 126 -14.26 18.02 -43.76
N PHE A 127 -13.56 17.01 -43.21
CA PHE A 127 -12.19 17.10 -42.68
C PHE A 127 -11.33 15.91 -43.15
N PRO A 128 -10.86 15.93 -44.43
CA PRO A 128 -10.22 14.76 -45.06
C PRO A 128 -8.93 14.25 -44.36
N ASP A 129 -8.14 15.13 -43.76
CA ASP A 129 -6.87 14.81 -43.09
C ASP A 129 -7.00 14.69 -41.56
N LEU A 130 -8.24 14.64 -41.07
CA LEU A 130 -8.50 14.52 -39.64
C LEU A 130 -8.29 13.10 -39.15
N MET A 131 -7.43 12.95 -38.13
CA MET A 131 -7.31 11.72 -37.34
C MET A 131 -8.44 11.64 -36.35
N VAL A 132 -9.30 10.65 -36.49
CA VAL A 132 -10.45 10.46 -35.59
C VAL A 132 -10.23 9.26 -34.70
N LYS A 133 -10.41 9.49 -33.40
CA LYS A 133 -10.30 8.51 -32.31
C LYS A 133 -11.67 8.25 -31.70
N ASN A 134 -11.92 7.01 -31.28
CA ASN A 134 -13.05 6.73 -30.40
C ASN A 134 -12.75 7.18 -28.97
N THR A 135 -13.78 7.26 -28.14
CA THR A 135 -13.60 7.49 -26.70
C THR A 135 -13.42 6.18 -25.95
N ILE A 136 -12.54 6.17 -24.93
CA ILE A 136 -12.39 5.04 -24.01
C ILE A 136 -13.67 4.71 -23.24
N LEU A 137 -14.57 5.69 -23.10
CA LEU A 137 -15.86 5.52 -22.44
C LEU A 137 -16.78 4.51 -23.16
N ARG A 138 -16.47 4.16 -24.41
CA ARG A 138 -17.20 3.12 -25.17
C ARG A 138 -16.78 1.69 -24.80
N LYS A 139 -15.76 1.51 -23.96
CA LYS A 139 -15.33 0.20 -23.42
C LYS A 139 -15.19 -0.87 -24.50
N VAL A 140 -14.44 -0.56 -25.54
CA VAL A 140 -14.17 -1.51 -26.63
C VAL A 140 -13.36 -2.70 -26.08
N THR A 141 -13.96 -3.89 -26.08
CA THR A 141 -13.38 -5.10 -25.52
C THR A 141 -13.21 -6.23 -26.51
N GLU A 142 -13.93 -6.19 -27.65
CA GLU A 142 -13.96 -7.27 -28.60
C GLU A 142 -13.21 -6.93 -29.90
N PRO A 143 -12.50 -7.90 -30.51
CA PRO A 143 -11.81 -7.69 -31.78
C PRO A 143 -12.78 -7.26 -32.90
N ARG A 144 -14.01 -7.73 -32.88
CA ARG A 144 -15.05 -7.32 -33.84
C ARG A 144 -15.39 -5.84 -33.70
N GLU A 145 -15.49 -5.32 -32.47
CA GLU A 145 -15.74 -3.89 -32.24
C GLU A 145 -14.60 -3.02 -32.80
N VAL A 146 -13.34 -3.46 -32.62
CA VAL A 146 -12.18 -2.77 -33.21
C VAL A 146 -12.26 -2.74 -34.72
N TYR A 147 -12.58 -3.87 -35.36
CA TYR A 147 -12.75 -3.97 -36.79
C TYR A 147 -13.89 -3.04 -37.31
N GLU A 148 -15.04 -3.09 -36.68
CA GLU A 148 -16.20 -2.27 -37.07
C GLU A 148 -15.94 -0.77 -36.90
N GLN A 149 -15.24 -0.36 -35.85
CA GLN A 149 -14.83 1.02 -35.66
C GLN A 149 -13.86 1.49 -36.74
N ALA A 150 -12.87 0.66 -37.08
CA ALA A 150 -11.95 0.95 -38.17
C ALA A 150 -12.69 1.09 -39.51
N MET A 151 -13.62 0.19 -39.81
CA MET A 151 -14.45 0.25 -41.03
C MET A 151 -15.37 1.45 -41.06
N ALA A 152 -15.82 1.96 -39.91
CA ALA A 152 -16.57 3.21 -39.83
C ALA A 152 -15.69 4.45 -40.05
N GLY A 153 -14.37 4.31 -40.11
CA GLY A 153 -13.41 5.38 -40.40
C GLY A 153 -12.64 5.93 -39.23
N PHE A 154 -12.67 5.26 -38.06
CA PHE A 154 -11.74 5.61 -36.99
C PHE A 154 -10.32 5.18 -37.36
N ASN A 155 -9.38 6.09 -37.16
CA ASN A 155 -7.95 5.82 -37.41
C ASN A 155 -7.22 5.27 -36.17
N TYR A 156 -7.87 5.39 -35.00
CA TYR A 156 -7.27 5.10 -33.69
C TYR A 156 -8.38 4.65 -32.74
N VAL A 157 -8.20 3.48 -32.11
CA VAL A 157 -9.18 2.89 -31.20
C VAL A 157 -8.59 2.77 -29.80
N ASN A 158 -9.20 3.49 -28.85
CA ASN A 158 -8.98 3.29 -27.42
C ASN A 158 -9.74 2.04 -27.00
N ILE A 159 -9.04 1.02 -26.54
CA ILE A 159 -9.62 -0.20 -25.99
C ILE A 159 -9.80 -0.09 -24.48
N ASP A 160 -10.65 -0.94 -23.91
CA ASP A 160 -10.93 -0.93 -22.48
C ASP A 160 -9.68 -1.27 -21.66
N ARG A 161 -9.49 -0.56 -20.55
CA ARG A 161 -8.35 -0.73 -19.65
C ARG A 161 -8.25 -2.12 -19.02
N ASN A 162 -9.38 -2.79 -18.79
CA ASN A 162 -9.40 -4.12 -18.20
C ASN A 162 -8.69 -5.17 -19.07
N LEU A 163 -8.59 -4.91 -20.38
CA LEU A 163 -7.89 -5.79 -21.32
C LEU A 163 -6.39 -5.94 -21.04
N MET A 164 -5.78 -5.04 -20.26
CA MET A 164 -4.37 -5.20 -19.89
C MET A 164 -4.06 -6.51 -19.15
N ARG A 165 -5.06 -7.16 -18.58
CA ARG A 165 -4.94 -8.47 -17.92
C ARG A 165 -5.45 -9.63 -18.77
N ASP A 166 -5.86 -9.38 -20.02
CA ASP A 166 -6.38 -10.40 -20.94
C ASP A 166 -5.53 -10.48 -22.22
N ARG A 167 -4.41 -11.19 -22.14
CA ARG A 167 -3.47 -11.32 -23.25
C ARG A 167 -4.05 -12.03 -24.47
N GLU A 168 -4.92 -13.00 -24.25
CA GLU A 168 -5.57 -13.74 -25.33
C GLU A 168 -6.46 -12.80 -26.15
N LYS A 169 -7.24 -11.96 -25.46
CA LYS A 169 -8.10 -10.98 -26.11
C LYS A 169 -7.29 -9.89 -26.81
N LEU A 170 -6.19 -9.43 -26.20
CA LEU A 170 -5.28 -8.47 -26.85
C LEU A 170 -4.66 -9.04 -28.14
N LEU A 171 -4.29 -10.32 -28.16
CA LEU A 171 -3.81 -10.98 -29.37
C LEU A 171 -4.90 -11.08 -30.45
N ALA A 172 -6.16 -11.29 -30.05
CA ALA A 172 -7.28 -11.26 -31.00
C ALA A 172 -7.52 -9.84 -31.54
N ILE A 173 -7.43 -8.81 -30.73
CA ILE A 173 -7.50 -7.39 -31.11
C ILE A 173 -6.35 -7.03 -32.06
N LYS A 174 -5.13 -7.53 -31.79
CA LYS A 174 -3.98 -7.33 -32.68
C LYS A 174 -4.26 -7.84 -34.09
N ARG A 175 -4.92 -8.99 -34.26
CA ARG A 175 -5.33 -9.48 -35.59
C ARG A 175 -6.32 -8.54 -36.28
N ALA A 176 -7.28 -7.98 -35.55
CA ALA A 176 -8.21 -6.99 -36.11
C ALA A 176 -7.48 -5.70 -36.54
N LYS A 177 -6.51 -5.24 -35.73
CA LYS A 177 -5.63 -4.13 -36.08
C LYS A 177 -4.85 -4.41 -37.38
N GLU A 178 -4.22 -5.59 -37.49
CA GLU A 178 -3.43 -5.97 -38.68
C GLU A 178 -4.29 -6.02 -39.93
N ALA A 179 -5.56 -6.43 -39.81
CA ALA A 179 -6.50 -6.47 -40.91
C ALA A 179 -6.97 -5.09 -41.37
N THR A 180 -6.96 -4.08 -40.49
CA THR A 180 -7.56 -2.76 -40.77
C THR A 180 -6.55 -1.62 -40.85
N GLY A 181 -5.35 -1.80 -40.29
CA GLY A 181 -4.32 -0.75 -40.15
C GLY A 181 -4.64 0.29 -39.07
N VAL A 182 -5.71 0.13 -38.29
CA VAL A 182 -6.07 1.05 -37.20
C VAL A 182 -5.03 1.02 -36.08
N LYS A 183 -4.80 2.15 -35.43
CA LYS A 183 -3.93 2.20 -34.24
C LYS A 183 -4.70 1.81 -32.98
N ILE A 184 -4.06 1.03 -32.14
CA ILE A 184 -4.62 0.60 -30.84
C ILE A 184 -3.94 1.36 -29.70
N ALA A 185 -4.78 1.95 -28.83
CA ALA A 185 -4.33 2.61 -27.62
C ALA A 185 -4.92 1.97 -26.37
N LEU A 186 -4.09 1.90 -25.34
CA LEU A 186 -4.45 1.39 -24.01
C LEU A 186 -4.14 2.46 -22.96
N LEU A 187 -5.09 2.69 -22.05
CA LEU A 187 -4.89 3.60 -20.92
C LEU A 187 -4.00 2.91 -19.87
N ALA A 188 -2.88 3.56 -19.53
CA ALA A 188 -1.76 2.89 -18.86
C ALA A 188 -1.72 3.07 -17.33
N ASN A 189 -2.13 4.24 -16.81
CA ASN A 189 -1.90 4.63 -15.41
C ASN A 189 -3.06 5.42 -14.78
N GLU A 190 -4.28 4.99 -14.97
CA GLU A 190 -5.45 5.70 -14.41
C GLU A 190 -5.66 5.43 -12.92
N GLY A 191 -5.23 4.26 -12.43
CA GLY A 191 -5.41 3.84 -11.06
C GLY A 191 -6.83 3.38 -10.73
N CYS A 192 -7.73 3.23 -11.71
CA CYS A 192 -9.05 2.67 -11.49
C CYS A 192 -8.99 1.17 -11.20
N MET A 193 -9.83 0.70 -10.28
CA MET A 193 -9.95 -0.74 -10.02
C MET A 193 -10.42 -1.49 -11.27
N GLY A 194 -9.81 -2.64 -11.52
CA GLY A 194 -10.24 -3.53 -12.59
C GLY A 194 -11.64 -4.09 -12.34
N GLY A 195 -12.48 -4.12 -13.38
CA GLY A 195 -13.85 -4.62 -13.27
C GLY A 195 -14.76 -3.78 -12.38
N CYS A 196 -14.47 -2.49 -12.19
CA CYS A 196 -15.24 -1.61 -11.32
C CYS A 196 -16.69 -1.47 -11.80
N ALA A 197 -17.64 -1.88 -10.95
CA ALA A 197 -19.07 -1.78 -11.25
C ALA A 197 -19.58 -0.34 -11.28
N TYR A 198 -18.94 0.58 -10.55
CA TYR A 198 -19.35 1.98 -10.43
C TYR A 198 -18.81 2.88 -11.55
N MET A 199 -18.05 2.34 -12.49
CA MET A 199 -17.32 3.16 -13.47
C MET A 199 -18.24 4.01 -14.35
N GLU A 200 -19.35 3.45 -14.83
CA GLU A 200 -20.30 4.19 -15.70
C GLU A 200 -20.95 5.33 -14.96
N GLU A 201 -21.52 5.05 -13.80
CA GLU A 201 -22.16 6.06 -12.94
C GLU A 201 -21.17 7.14 -12.53
N HIS A 202 -19.91 6.77 -12.23
CA HIS A 202 -18.86 7.73 -11.93
C HIS A 202 -18.57 8.66 -13.11
N TYR A 203 -18.54 8.14 -14.33
CA TYR A 203 -18.36 8.97 -15.51
C TYR A 203 -19.59 9.84 -15.80
N GLU A 204 -20.79 9.32 -15.63
CA GLU A 204 -22.02 10.12 -15.75
C GLU A 204 -22.07 11.23 -14.71
N PHE A 205 -21.73 10.93 -13.47
CA PHE A 205 -21.61 11.91 -12.41
C PHE A 205 -20.62 13.03 -12.78
N ASN A 206 -19.44 12.68 -13.27
CA ASN A 206 -18.46 13.67 -13.72
C ASN A 206 -18.96 14.49 -14.92
N ASN A 207 -19.78 13.90 -15.79
CA ASN A 207 -20.44 14.61 -16.89
C ASN A 207 -21.41 15.66 -16.40
N THR A 208 -22.22 15.32 -15.41
CA THR A 208 -23.27 16.21 -14.91
C THR A 208 -22.70 17.36 -14.08
N ARG A 209 -21.50 17.26 -13.55
CA ARG A 209 -20.83 18.36 -12.82
C ARG A 209 -20.76 19.66 -13.61
N GLY A 210 -20.61 19.59 -14.94
CA GLY A 210 -20.60 20.77 -15.81
C GLY A 210 -21.98 21.42 -16.01
N LEU A 211 -23.08 20.75 -15.60
CA LEU A 211 -24.44 21.24 -15.87
C LEU A 211 -25.00 22.17 -14.77
N GLY A 212 -24.36 22.23 -13.61
CA GLY A 212 -24.75 23.16 -12.54
C GLY A 212 -25.14 22.50 -11.21
N PRO A 213 -25.18 23.29 -10.12
CA PRO A 213 -25.39 22.79 -8.76
C PRO A 213 -26.69 22.04 -8.54
N GLN A 214 -27.73 22.31 -9.33
CA GLN A 214 -29.02 21.63 -9.23
C GLN A 214 -28.93 20.11 -9.50
N TYR A 215 -27.87 19.65 -10.14
CA TYR A 215 -27.63 18.23 -10.43
C TYR A 215 -26.71 17.53 -9.43
N PHE A 216 -26.14 18.29 -8.47
CA PHE A 216 -25.07 17.78 -7.58
C PHE A 216 -25.40 17.77 -6.11
N ASN A 217 -26.50 18.37 -5.67
CA ASN A 217 -26.83 18.49 -4.25
C ASN A 217 -27.41 17.21 -3.65
N ASP A 218 -27.45 16.13 -4.40
CA ASP A 218 -27.89 14.84 -3.90
C ASP A 218 -26.67 14.03 -3.41
N PRO A 219 -26.56 13.75 -2.10
CA PRO A 219 -25.48 12.93 -1.55
C PRO A 219 -25.45 11.48 -2.08
N ILE A 220 -26.57 11.00 -2.63
CA ILE A 220 -26.63 9.68 -3.29
C ILE A 220 -25.85 9.67 -4.60
N SER A 221 -25.66 10.81 -5.23
CA SER A 221 -24.92 10.93 -6.49
C SER A 221 -23.40 10.74 -6.34
N ARG A 222 -22.88 10.70 -5.12
CA ARG A 222 -21.48 10.44 -4.84
C ARG A 222 -21.22 8.94 -4.84
N VAL A 223 -20.58 8.46 -5.87
CA VAL A 223 -20.13 7.07 -5.96
C VAL A 223 -18.95 6.88 -5.01
N SER A 224 -19.11 5.99 -4.03
CA SER A 224 -18.01 5.57 -3.15
C SER A 224 -16.99 4.76 -3.96
N CYS A 225 -15.77 5.28 -4.08
CA CYS A 225 -14.68 4.57 -4.71
C CYS A 225 -13.85 3.86 -3.64
N PRO A 226 -13.71 2.53 -3.67
CA PRO A 226 -12.92 1.79 -2.68
C PRO A 226 -11.49 2.29 -2.53
N LYS A 227 -10.90 2.81 -3.61
CA LYS A 227 -9.56 3.41 -3.60
C LYS A 227 -9.55 4.80 -2.94
N TRP A 228 -10.46 5.68 -3.37
CA TRP A 228 -10.49 7.08 -2.93
C TRP A 228 -11.00 7.25 -1.49
N ASP A 229 -11.90 6.38 -1.07
CA ASP A 229 -12.47 6.40 0.27
C ASP A 229 -11.71 5.49 1.25
N ASN A 230 -10.56 4.94 0.84
CA ASN A 230 -9.73 4.00 1.62
C ASN A 230 -10.50 2.77 2.14
N LEU A 231 -11.56 2.37 1.44
CA LEU A 231 -12.36 1.20 1.80
C LEU A 231 -11.64 -0.12 1.50
N ASP A 232 -10.72 -0.11 0.54
CA ASP A 232 -9.89 -1.25 0.18
C ASP A 232 -8.41 -0.85 0.13
N PRO A 233 -7.64 -1.12 1.18
CA PRO A 233 -6.22 -0.78 1.23
C PRO A 233 -5.38 -1.47 0.15
N SER A 234 -5.86 -2.60 -0.40
CA SER A 234 -5.18 -3.33 -1.48
C SER A 234 -5.58 -2.85 -2.89
N ALA A 235 -6.44 -1.83 -2.99
CA ALA A 235 -6.91 -1.28 -4.26
C ALA A 235 -5.78 -0.95 -5.26
N PRO A 236 -4.61 -0.41 -4.86
CA PRO A 236 -3.50 -0.17 -5.79
C PRO A 236 -3.04 -1.44 -6.52
N LEU A 237 -3.04 -2.60 -5.85
CA LEU A 237 -2.68 -3.88 -6.46
C LEU A 237 -3.77 -4.43 -7.41
N LYS A 238 -5.02 -3.97 -7.23
CA LYS A 238 -6.20 -4.35 -8.03
C LYS A 238 -6.46 -3.38 -9.18
N ALA A 239 -5.68 -2.30 -9.29
CA ALA A 239 -5.86 -1.32 -10.34
C ALA A 239 -5.65 -1.94 -11.73
N ALA A 240 -6.44 -1.43 -12.69
CA ALA A 240 -6.26 -1.73 -14.11
C ALA A 240 -5.21 -0.79 -14.71
N ASP A 241 -4.00 -0.86 -14.17
CA ASP A 241 -2.82 -0.14 -14.65
C ASP A 241 -1.78 -1.12 -15.19
N LEU A 242 -0.91 -0.64 -16.07
CA LEU A 242 0.23 -1.43 -16.53
C LEU A 242 1.18 -1.71 -15.37
N PRO A 243 1.77 -2.90 -15.32
CA PRO A 243 2.77 -3.21 -14.29
C PRO A 243 3.98 -2.28 -14.39
N PRO A 244 4.71 -2.05 -13.28
CA PRO A 244 5.81 -1.08 -13.24
C PRO A 244 7.11 -1.61 -13.89
N TRP A 245 7.12 -2.80 -14.47
CA TRP A 245 8.28 -3.36 -15.14
C TRP A 245 8.32 -2.97 -16.61
N ARG A 246 9.43 -2.40 -17.05
CA ARG A 246 9.66 -2.02 -18.45
C ARG A 246 9.40 -3.17 -19.42
N ALA A 247 9.82 -4.39 -19.08
CA ALA A 247 9.61 -5.57 -19.90
C ALA A 247 8.13 -5.84 -20.23
N ASP A 248 7.21 -5.53 -19.30
CA ASP A 248 5.78 -5.66 -19.57
C ASP A 248 5.30 -4.62 -20.59
N TRP A 249 5.74 -3.36 -20.49
CA TRP A 249 5.40 -2.32 -21.48
C TRP A 249 5.91 -2.67 -22.88
N GLU A 250 7.11 -3.22 -22.99
CA GLU A 250 7.65 -3.70 -24.26
C GLU A 250 6.85 -4.91 -24.81
N GLU A 251 6.39 -5.83 -23.93
CA GLU A 251 5.50 -6.92 -24.32
C GLU A 251 4.18 -6.39 -24.90
N PHE A 252 3.55 -5.43 -24.22
CA PHE A 252 2.29 -4.81 -24.70
C PHE A 252 2.47 -4.17 -26.07
N ARG A 253 3.59 -3.54 -26.35
CA ARG A 253 3.88 -2.92 -27.64
C ARG A 253 4.17 -3.95 -28.73
N HIS A 254 5.15 -4.79 -28.52
CA HIS A 254 5.70 -5.63 -29.56
C HIS A 254 4.91 -6.92 -29.75
N SER A 255 4.50 -7.54 -28.66
CA SER A 255 3.82 -8.84 -28.71
C SER A 255 2.30 -8.67 -28.78
N LEU A 256 1.72 -7.76 -28.01
CA LEU A 256 0.27 -7.60 -27.87
C LEU A 256 -0.33 -6.50 -28.76
N GLY A 257 0.50 -5.74 -29.50
CA GLY A 257 0.06 -4.86 -30.58
C GLY A 257 -0.44 -3.48 -30.16
N ILE A 258 -0.10 -3.01 -28.94
CA ILE A 258 -0.44 -1.66 -28.48
C ILE A 258 0.50 -0.65 -29.14
N ASP A 259 -0.05 0.30 -29.89
CA ASP A 259 0.71 1.39 -30.54
C ASP A 259 0.95 2.56 -29.62
N VAL A 260 -0.04 2.89 -28.78
CA VAL A 260 -0.03 4.10 -27.96
C VAL A 260 -0.46 3.78 -26.53
N PHE A 261 0.34 4.20 -25.59
CA PHE A 261 -0.03 4.27 -24.18
C PHE A 261 -0.69 5.62 -23.91
N LYS A 262 -1.98 5.59 -23.65
CA LYS A 262 -2.69 6.79 -23.21
C LYS A 262 -2.42 7.00 -21.73
N MET A 263 -1.91 8.16 -21.39
CA MET A 263 -1.53 8.50 -20.03
C MET A 263 -2.64 9.28 -19.33
N HIS A 264 -2.71 9.18 -18.00
CA HIS A 264 -3.62 9.93 -17.15
C HIS A 264 -2.93 11.16 -16.55
N GLY A 265 -3.66 12.14 -15.99
CA GLY A 265 -3.06 13.33 -15.37
C GLY A 265 -3.82 14.64 -15.58
N ARG A 266 -5.08 14.58 -16.09
CA ARG A 266 -5.93 15.76 -16.20
C ARG A 266 -6.52 16.21 -14.87
N GLU A 267 -6.72 15.29 -13.95
CA GLU A 267 -7.38 15.49 -12.66
C GLU A 267 -6.56 16.25 -11.65
N SER A 268 -5.23 16.10 -11.69
CA SER A 268 -4.33 16.82 -10.78
C SER A 268 -2.95 17.03 -11.38
N VAL A 269 -2.25 18.06 -10.87
CA VAL A 269 -0.86 18.34 -11.25
C VAL A 269 0.08 17.23 -10.82
N THR A 270 -0.16 16.62 -9.65
CA THR A 270 0.62 15.48 -9.15
C THR A 270 0.56 14.30 -10.12
N ARG A 271 -0.64 13.95 -10.60
CA ARG A 271 -0.81 12.87 -11.59
C ARG A 271 -0.14 13.18 -12.93
N LEU A 272 -0.13 14.42 -13.35
CA LEU A 272 0.62 14.81 -14.55
C LEU A 272 2.13 14.66 -14.32
N SER A 273 2.62 15.04 -13.15
CA SER A 273 4.03 14.86 -12.78
C SER A 273 4.44 13.38 -12.80
N GLU A 274 3.63 12.48 -12.20
CA GLU A 274 3.82 11.02 -12.28
C GLU A 274 3.91 10.54 -13.73
N THR A 275 3.00 11.00 -14.59
CA THR A 275 3.02 10.69 -16.03
C THR A 275 4.32 11.15 -16.70
N CYS A 276 4.77 12.35 -16.39
CA CYS A 276 6.05 12.86 -16.92
C CYS A 276 7.23 12.00 -16.45
N ASP A 277 7.23 11.57 -15.20
CA ASP A 277 8.30 10.72 -14.63
C ASP A 277 8.29 9.31 -15.23
N ILE A 278 7.13 8.72 -15.48
CA ILE A 278 6.99 7.46 -16.22
C ILE A 278 7.65 7.58 -17.60
N ILE A 279 7.35 8.66 -18.33
CA ILE A 279 7.91 8.89 -19.67
C ILE A 279 9.43 9.09 -19.62
N LYS A 280 9.94 9.86 -18.65
CA LYS A 280 11.38 10.03 -18.43
C LYS A 280 12.08 8.70 -18.18
N ARG A 281 11.55 7.89 -17.25
CA ARG A 281 12.12 6.57 -16.92
C ARG A 281 12.09 5.65 -18.13
N TYR A 282 10.96 5.58 -18.82
CA TYR A 282 10.86 4.77 -20.04
C TYR A 282 11.87 5.20 -21.10
N ALA A 283 12.02 6.51 -21.35
CA ALA A 283 12.95 7.05 -22.36
C ALA A 283 14.41 6.77 -22.02
N ARG A 284 14.77 6.73 -20.73
CA ARG A 284 16.11 6.42 -20.23
C ARG A 284 16.44 4.93 -20.22
N GLY A 285 15.45 4.07 -20.33
CA GLY A 285 15.63 2.62 -20.20
C GLY A 285 15.49 2.09 -18.77
N ASP A 286 15.03 2.93 -17.84
CA ASP A 286 14.83 2.57 -16.45
C ASP A 286 13.53 1.76 -16.24
N GLU A 287 13.40 1.11 -15.08
CA GLU A 287 12.13 0.52 -14.66
C GLU A 287 11.07 1.60 -14.41
N ILE A 288 9.82 1.26 -14.68
CA ILE A 288 8.69 2.19 -14.60
C ILE A 288 8.02 1.99 -13.25
N LEU A 289 8.42 2.79 -12.27
CA LEU A 289 7.86 2.75 -10.93
C LEU A 289 6.79 3.83 -10.79
N PHE A 290 5.57 3.42 -10.47
CA PHE A 290 4.51 4.34 -10.00
C PHE A 290 4.75 4.60 -8.51
N ASP A 291 4.41 5.78 -8.00
CA ASP A 291 4.64 6.12 -6.58
C ASP A 291 4.06 5.08 -5.61
N THR A 292 2.86 4.58 -5.90
CA THR A 292 2.22 3.53 -5.11
C THR A 292 3.03 2.22 -5.06
N PHE A 293 3.77 1.91 -6.13
CA PHE A 293 4.61 0.74 -6.22
C PHE A 293 6.06 1.03 -5.84
N GLU A 294 6.53 2.26 -5.98
CA GLU A 294 7.89 2.63 -5.61
C GLU A 294 8.11 2.47 -4.11
N ASP A 295 7.18 2.97 -3.29
CA ASP A 295 7.22 2.75 -1.83
C ASP A 295 7.08 1.28 -1.51
N PHE A 296 6.16 0.58 -2.17
CA PHE A 296 5.98 -0.85 -2.02
C PHE A 296 7.24 -1.66 -2.41
N ILE A 297 7.99 -1.25 -3.43
CA ILE A 297 9.20 -1.92 -3.89
C ILE A 297 10.42 -1.48 -3.07
N LYS A 298 10.56 -0.22 -2.69
CA LYS A 298 11.66 0.27 -1.83
C LYS A 298 11.68 -0.39 -0.46
N GLU A 299 10.52 -0.62 0.12
CA GLU A 299 10.38 -1.33 1.40
C GLU A 299 10.61 -2.84 1.25
N THR A 300 10.72 -3.36 0.04
CA THR A 300 10.68 -4.78 -0.29
C THR A 300 11.99 -5.41 -0.69
N ASN A 301 13.12 -4.95 -0.20
CA ASN A 301 14.30 -5.85 -0.15
C ASN A 301 13.98 -7.22 0.51
N LEU A 302 12.81 -7.34 1.12
CA LEU A 302 12.25 -8.54 1.74
C LEU A 302 11.10 -9.19 0.93
N ILE A 303 10.58 -8.56 -0.15
CA ILE A 303 9.41 -9.02 -0.91
C ILE A 303 9.71 -9.21 -2.42
N GLU A 304 10.95 -9.39 -2.84
CA GLU A 304 11.23 -9.74 -4.25
C GLU A 304 10.38 -10.94 -4.72
N LYS A 305 10.24 -11.97 -3.90
CA LYS A 305 9.43 -13.15 -4.24
C LYS A 305 7.93 -12.88 -4.34
N PRO A 306 7.26 -12.25 -3.36
CA PRO A 306 5.83 -11.92 -3.47
C PRO A 306 5.49 -11.00 -4.64
N ILE A 307 6.32 -10.00 -4.94
CA ILE A 307 6.08 -9.07 -6.05
C ILE A 307 6.22 -9.78 -7.40
N ASN A 308 7.23 -10.60 -7.60
CA ASN A 308 7.37 -11.37 -8.84
C ASN A 308 6.20 -12.34 -9.02
N VAL A 309 5.77 -12.99 -7.96
CA VAL A 309 4.58 -13.87 -7.97
C VAL A 309 3.30 -13.08 -8.27
N TRP A 310 3.14 -11.86 -7.73
CA TRP A 310 2.04 -10.98 -8.07
C TRP A 310 2.08 -10.58 -9.56
N ARG A 311 3.23 -10.20 -10.09
CA ARG A 311 3.42 -9.90 -11.52
C ARG A 311 2.95 -11.06 -12.40
N ASP A 312 3.35 -12.29 -12.08
CA ASP A 312 2.92 -13.47 -12.81
C ASP A 312 1.40 -13.72 -12.66
N LYS A 313 0.87 -13.52 -11.47
CA LYS A 313 -0.56 -13.68 -11.20
C LYS A 313 -1.43 -12.70 -11.99
N ILE A 314 -1.04 -11.43 -12.10
CA ILE A 314 -1.83 -10.44 -12.84
C ILE A 314 -1.87 -10.70 -14.37
N ARG A 315 -0.92 -11.45 -14.91
CA ARG A 315 -0.91 -11.86 -16.33
C ARG A 315 -2.09 -12.77 -16.70
N THR A 316 -2.67 -13.44 -15.72
CA THR A 316 -3.83 -14.33 -15.86
C THR A 316 -5.03 -13.90 -15.02
N CYS A 317 -4.98 -12.70 -14.45
CA CYS A 317 -6.02 -12.17 -13.58
C CYS A 317 -7.29 -11.86 -14.36
N LYS A 318 -8.44 -12.28 -13.86
CA LYS A 318 -9.77 -12.01 -14.41
C LYS A 318 -10.57 -11.01 -13.55
N PHE A 319 -9.91 -10.35 -12.58
CA PHE A 319 -10.54 -9.48 -11.59
C PHE A 319 -11.59 -10.15 -10.70
N GLU A 320 -11.53 -11.47 -10.54
CA GLU A 320 -12.37 -12.25 -9.63
C GLU A 320 -11.89 -12.11 -8.18
N CYS A 321 -11.81 -10.85 -7.72
CA CYS A 321 -11.19 -10.49 -6.44
C CYS A 321 -11.97 -11.04 -5.23
N TRP A 322 -13.29 -11.23 -5.36
CA TRP A 322 -14.16 -11.79 -4.32
C TRP A 322 -13.84 -13.25 -3.96
N ASP A 323 -13.20 -14.00 -4.85
CA ASP A 323 -12.80 -15.40 -4.65
C ASP A 323 -11.27 -15.54 -4.49
N CYS A 324 -10.51 -14.79 -5.28
CA CYS A 324 -9.06 -14.92 -5.38
C CYS A 324 -8.33 -14.42 -4.13
N HIS A 325 -8.70 -13.27 -3.56
CA HIS A 325 -8.09 -12.60 -2.38
C HIS A 325 -6.55 -12.46 -2.41
N TYR A 326 -5.91 -12.64 -3.56
CA TYR A 326 -4.45 -12.70 -3.66
C TYR A 326 -3.78 -11.35 -3.32
N CYS A 327 -4.31 -10.26 -3.86
CA CYS A 327 -3.82 -8.90 -3.58
C CYS A 327 -4.02 -8.51 -2.10
N ASP A 328 -5.12 -8.96 -1.50
CA ASP A 328 -5.40 -8.74 -0.07
C ASP A 328 -4.37 -9.43 0.82
N LYS A 329 -3.96 -10.66 0.46
CA LYS A 329 -2.94 -11.41 1.20
C LYS A 329 -1.58 -10.73 1.12
N ILE A 330 -1.18 -10.22 -0.04
CA ILE A 330 0.07 -9.47 -0.21
C ILE A 330 0.05 -8.20 0.64
N TRP A 331 -1.04 -7.44 0.60
CA TRP A 331 -1.17 -6.21 1.38
C TRP A 331 -1.13 -6.46 2.89
N ARG A 332 -1.81 -7.50 3.36
CA ARG A 332 -1.79 -7.90 4.78
C ARG A 332 -0.39 -8.32 5.21
N ALA A 333 0.33 -9.08 4.40
CA ALA A 333 1.71 -9.47 4.68
C ALA A 333 2.63 -8.23 4.85
N LYS A 334 2.52 -7.24 3.97
CA LYS A 334 3.25 -5.96 4.07
C LYS A 334 2.93 -5.24 5.38
N LYS A 335 1.63 -5.06 5.68
CA LYS A 335 1.20 -4.35 6.90
C LYS A 335 1.71 -5.04 8.18
N ASN A 336 1.67 -6.36 8.21
CA ASN A 336 2.19 -7.13 9.34
C ASN A 336 3.69 -6.89 9.53
N GLN A 337 4.45 -6.86 8.44
CA GLN A 337 5.89 -6.59 8.47
C GLN A 337 6.22 -5.17 8.97
N GLU A 338 5.47 -4.15 8.55
CA GLU A 338 5.63 -2.78 9.06
C GLU A 338 5.41 -2.69 10.58
N VAL A 339 4.40 -3.39 11.08
CA VAL A 339 4.13 -3.47 12.53
C VAL A 339 5.28 -4.16 13.25
N ASP A 340 5.77 -5.28 12.70
CA ASP A 340 6.87 -6.05 13.28
C ASP A 340 8.16 -5.21 13.34
N GLN A 341 8.51 -4.47 12.27
CA GLN A 341 9.66 -3.57 12.24
C GLN A 341 9.53 -2.42 13.25
N LYS A 342 8.33 -1.87 13.40
CA LYS A 342 8.08 -0.82 14.39
C LYS A 342 8.29 -1.32 15.82
N ILE A 343 7.80 -2.52 16.13
CA ILE A 343 8.00 -3.15 17.44
C ILE A 343 9.51 -3.39 17.69
N GLN A 344 10.24 -3.93 16.73
CA GLN A 344 11.68 -4.12 16.81
C GLN A 344 12.42 -2.81 17.09
N THR A 345 12.05 -1.73 16.41
CA THR A 345 12.64 -0.41 16.61
C THR A 345 12.38 0.10 18.03
N VAL A 346 11.15 -0.08 18.54
CA VAL A 346 10.78 0.32 19.91
C VAL A 346 11.57 -0.48 20.93
N VAL A 347 11.66 -1.80 20.79
CA VAL A 347 12.42 -2.66 21.73
C VAL A 347 13.90 -2.31 21.72
N ASN A 348 14.52 -2.11 20.54
CA ASN A 348 15.92 -1.65 20.46
C ASN A 348 16.11 -0.31 21.15
N GLY A 349 15.23 0.68 20.87
CA GLY A 349 15.28 1.99 21.50
C GLY A 349 15.18 1.92 23.03
N ILE A 350 14.32 1.04 23.54
CA ILE A 350 14.20 0.81 25.00
C ILE A 350 15.51 0.24 25.55
N VAL A 351 16.07 -0.80 24.94
CA VAL A 351 17.34 -1.42 25.40
C VAL A 351 18.48 -0.41 25.39
N ASP A 352 18.58 0.39 24.32
CA ASP A 352 19.65 1.36 24.15
C ASP A 352 19.48 2.59 25.06
N SER A 353 18.28 2.84 25.62
CA SER A 353 17.96 3.98 26.50
C SER A 353 18.10 3.68 27.99
N VAL A 354 18.59 2.49 28.39
CA VAL A 354 18.75 2.11 29.80
C VAL A 354 20.00 2.79 30.40
N HIS A 355 19.87 4.09 30.72
CA HIS A 355 20.93 4.90 31.34
C HIS A 355 20.54 5.42 32.72
N ASP A 356 19.28 5.83 32.90
CA ASP A 356 18.77 6.28 34.20
C ASP A 356 18.18 5.08 34.94
N LEU A 357 18.83 4.68 36.04
CA LEU A 357 18.47 3.46 36.75
C LEU A 357 17.34 3.71 37.74
N ILE A 358 16.36 2.83 37.73
CA ILE A 358 15.29 2.83 38.73
C ILE A 358 15.80 2.29 40.06
N GLU A 359 15.47 2.99 41.15
CA GLU A 359 15.83 2.51 42.50
C GLU A 359 14.73 1.59 43.04
N ILE A 360 15.07 0.33 43.25
CA ILE A 360 14.23 -0.67 43.91
C ILE A 360 14.97 -1.16 45.16
N ASP A 361 14.48 -0.77 46.32
CA ASP A 361 15.07 -1.16 47.62
C ASP A 361 14.53 -2.54 48.05
N ILE A 362 14.86 -3.56 47.26
CA ILE A 362 14.54 -4.97 47.53
C ILE A 362 15.74 -5.81 47.15
N PRO A 363 16.27 -6.62 48.09
CA PRO A 363 17.33 -7.54 47.74
C PRO A 363 16.85 -8.59 46.74
N GLY A 364 17.64 -8.84 45.69
CA GLY A 364 17.29 -9.77 44.63
C GLY A 364 18.53 -10.23 43.87
N LEU A 365 18.37 -11.25 43.06
CA LEU A 365 19.40 -11.79 42.16
C LEU A 365 19.27 -11.14 40.78
N THR A 366 19.18 -9.81 40.73
CA THR A 366 19.01 -9.01 39.51
C THR A 366 19.80 -7.72 39.58
N SER A 367 20.08 -7.10 38.45
CA SER A 367 20.80 -5.84 38.40
C SER A 367 19.88 -4.63 38.24
N PRO A 368 20.31 -3.41 38.59
CA PRO A 368 19.55 -2.18 38.34
C PRO A 368 19.23 -1.96 36.86
N ARG A 369 20.07 -2.42 35.91
CA ARG A 369 19.83 -2.33 34.49
C ARG A 369 18.70 -3.24 34.02
N VAL A 370 18.67 -4.48 34.50
CA VAL A 370 17.56 -5.42 34.22
C VAL A 370 16.26 -4.86 34.77
N GLN A 371 16.27 -4.32 36.00
CA GLN A 371 15.10 -3.68 36.61
C GLN A 371 14.60 -2.48 35.77
N GLN A 372 15.50 -1.62 35.30
CA GLN A 372 15.14 -0.48 34.47
C GLN A 372 14.59 -0.90 33.12
N LEU A 373 15.19 -1.92 32.48
CA LEU A 373 14.66 -2.47 31.22
C LEU A 373 13.23 -2.98 31.41
N LEU A 374 13.01 -3.81 32.44
CA LEU A 374 11.68 -4.35 32.73
C LEU A 374 10.66 -3.26 33.05
N ASN A 375 11.05 -2.18 33.75
CA ASN A 375 10.20 -1.03 33.99
C ASN A 375 9.79 -0.35 32.69
N TYR A 376 10.72 -0.10 31.76
CA TYR A 376 10.43 0.52 30.45
C TYR A 376 9.57 -0.37 29.55
N LEU A 377 9.80 -1.69 29.57
CA LEU A 377 8.94 -2.63 28.84
C LEU A 377 7.54 -2.65 29.44
N GLY A 378 7.43 -2.67 30.77
CA GLY A 378 6.15 -2.61 31.50
C GLY A 378 5.34 -1.34 31.22
N LYS A 379 6.00 -0.20 30.97
CA LYS A 379 5.32 1.05 30.59
C LYS A 379 4.53 0.94 29.26
N ASN A 380 4.97 0.05 28.40
CA ASN A 380 4.38 -0.17 27.07
C ASN A 380 3.51 -1.44 27.02
N SER A 381 3.27 -2.09 28.17
CA SER A 381 2.56 -3.35 28.27
C SER A 381 1.32 -3.20 29.15
N SER A 382 0.36 -4.08 28.96
CA SER A 382 -0.89 -4.11 29.70
C SER A 382 -0.93 -5.25 30.71
N LYS A 383 -0.31 -6.39 30.38
CA LYS A 383 -0.30 -7.60 31.17
C LYS A 383 1.09 -8.22 31.23
N TYR A 384 1.58 -8.40 32.43
CA TYR A 384 2.90 -8.92 32.75
C TYR A 384 2.83 -10.27 33.45
N LEU A 385 3.58 -11.23 32.96
CA LEU A 385 3.79 -12.52 33.61
C LEU A 385 5.26 -12.64 34.03
N GLU A 386 5.49 -13.09 35.27
CA GLU A 386 6.82 -13.40 35.79
C GLU A 386 6.84 -14.80 36.37
N VAL A 387 7.82 -15.60 35.96
CA VAL A 387 8.12 -16.91 36.53
C VAL A 387 9.49 -16.84 37.21
N GLY A 388 9.55 -17.13 38.52
CA GLY A 388 10.72 -16.93 39.35
C GLY A 388 10.73 -15.56 40.04
N SER A 389 9.64 -15.23 40.77
CA SER A 389 9.47 -13.88 41.35
C SER A 389 10.30 -13.63 42.63
N PHE A 390 10.80 -14.65 43.24
CA PHE A 390 11.69 -14.63 44.42
C PHE A 390 11.24 -13.64 45.52
N LEU A 391 12.02 -12.56 45.78
CA LEU A 391 11.65 -11.52 46.74
C LEU A 391 10.96 -10.31 46.12
N GLY A 392 10.72 -10.31 44.81
CA GLY A 392 9.93 -9.33 44.08
C GLY A 392 10.68 -8.10 43.61
N ALA A 393 11.99 -8.13 43.45
CA ALA A 393 12.77 -6.99 42.96
C ALA A 393 12.43 -6.64 41.51
N THR A 394 12.37 -7.61 40.59
CA THR A 394 11.98 -7.47 39.17
C THR A 394 10.50 -7.13 39.05
N MET A 395 9.61 -7.82 39.77
CA MET A 395 8.19 -7.51 39.82
C MET A 395 7.96 -6.06 40.26
N SER A 396 8.62 -5.60 41.34
CA SER A 396 8.48 -4.23 41.84
C SER A 396 9.00 -3.19 40.84
N ALA A 397 10.02 -3.52 40.07
CA ALA A 397 10.50 -2.65 39.01
C ALA A 397 9.44 -2.45 37.91
N VAL A 398 8.78 -3.53 37.48
CA VAL A 398 7.67 -3.42 36.52
C VAL A 398 6.48 -2.64 37.06
N LEU A 399 6.16 -2.82 38.33
CA LEU A 399 5.01 -2.15 38.96
C LEU A 399 5.23 -0.65 39.19
N LYS A 400 6.46 -0.22 39.45
CA LYS A 400 6.79 1.16 39.84
C LYS A 400 6.47 2.13 38.71
N TYR A 401 5.52 3.06 38.95
CA TYR A 401 5.05 4.10 38.03
C TYR A 401 4.30 3.59 36.78
N ASN A 402 3.96 2.30 36.74
CA ASN A 402 3.20 1.72 35.65
C ASN A 402 1.75 1.44 36.08
N ASN A 403 0.89 1.09 35.10
CA ASN A 403 -0.48 0.67 35.33
C ASN A 403 -0.72 -0.65 34.56
N ILE A 404 -0.47 -1.78 35.23
CA ILE A 404 -0.38 -3.09 34.61
C ILE A 404 -1.09 -4.16 35.46
N THR A 405 -1.61 -5.20 34.80
CA THR A 405 -2.05 -6.42 35.49
C THR A 405 -0.88 -7.42 35.48
N ALA A 406 -0.38 -7.74 36.65
CA ALA A 406 0.79 -8.60 36.83
C ALA A 406 0.40 -9.98 37.40
N TYR A 407 1.10 -11.01 36.93
CA TYR A 407 0.96 -12.39 37.35
C TYR A 407 2.34 -12.89 37.83
N ALA A 408 2.45 -13.18 39.13
CA ALA A 408 3.66 -13.70 39.77
C ALA A 408 3.52 -15.20 39.98
N VAL A 409 4.48 -15.96 39.49
CA VAL A 409 4.52 -17.42 39.61
C VAL A 409 5.83 -17.82 40.28
N ASP A 410 5.76 -18.39 41.49
CA ASP A 410 6.90 -18.92 42.20
C ASP A 410 6.42 -19.99 43.20
N ASN A 411 7.19 -20.98 43.47
CA ASN A 411 6.91 -21.97 44.51
C ASN A 411 7.60 -21.62 45.84
N TRP A 412 8.42 -20.56 45.85
CA TRP A 412 9.24 -20.10 46.98
C TRP A 412 9.98 -21.20 47.73
N ALA A 413 10.31 -22.31 47.01
CA ALA A 413 11.02 -23.42 47.60
C ALA A 413 12.43 -23.05 48.05
N SER A 414 12.94 -23.73 49.05
CA SER A 414 14.19 -23.40 49.71
C SER A 414 15.45 -23.87 48.96
N ASN A 415 15.38 -24.21 47.68
CA ASN A 415 16.44 -24.85 46.91
C ASN A 415 17.54 -23.90 46.39
N ILE A 416 17.55 -22.64 46.79
CA ILE A 416 18.63 -21.71 46.42
C ILE A 416 19.92 -22.16 47.09
N GLN A 417 21.00 -22.27 46.29
CA GLN A 417 22.31 -22.72 46.74
C GLN A 417 22.76 -22.04 48.02
N ALA A 418 23.33 -22.78 48.94
CA ALA A 418 23.65 -22.32 50.29
C ALA A 418 24.55 -21.05 50.35
N GLN A 419 25.34 -20.78 49.29
CA GLN A 419 26.15 -19.56 49.18
C GLN A 419 25.34 -18.29 49.00
N ASN A 420 24.13 -18.37 48.39
CA ASN A 420 23.25 -17.22 48.13
C ASN A 420 22.16 -17.07 49.21
N SER A 421 22.07 -17.97 50.16
CA SER A 421 21.01 -17.99 51.18
C SER A 421 21.33 -17.23 52.49
N GLN A 422 22.56 -16.72 52.67
CA GLN A 422 22.90 -15.95 53.85
C GLN A 422 22.15 -14.62 53.92
N GLY A 423 21.36 -14.42 54.96
CA GLY A 423 20.58 -13.20 55.20
C GLY A 423 19.22 -13.15 54.52
N LEU A 424 18.77 -14.22 53.85
CA LEU A 424 17.44 -14.29 53.28
C LEU A 424 16.35 -14.59 54.32
N PRO A 425 15.15 -14.01 54.18
CA PRO A 425 14.04 -14.30 55.09
C PRO A 425 13.60 -15.77 55.00
N GLU A 426 13.25 -16.36 56.17
CA GLU A 426 12.74 -17.72 56.23
C GLU A 426 11.46 -17.91 55.41
N ASN A 427 10.56 -16.94 55.47
CA ASN A 427 9.33 -16.93 54.67
C ASN A 427 9.46 -15.99 53.49
N ARG A 428 10.01 -16.50 52.37
CA ARG A 428 10.25 -15.73 51.14
C ARG A 428 8.97 -15.23 50.49
N LYS A 429 7.92 -16.03 50.47
CA LYS A 429 6.61 -15.60 49.93
C LYS A 429 6.04 -14.42 50.69
N GLN A 430 6.10 -14.46 52.05
CA GLN A 430 5.63 -13.34 52.86
C GLN A 430 6.47 -12.07 52.60
N ALA A 431 7.77 -12.21 52.51
CA ALA A 431 8.67 -11.11 52.16
C ALA A 431 8.37 -10.54 50.74
N PHE A 432 8.13 -11.40 49.74
CA PHE A 432 7.67 -10.99 48.42
C PHE A 432 6.40 -10.13 48.52
N ILE A 433 5.38 -10.61 49.23
CA ILE A 433 4.11 -9.88 49.35
C ILE A 433 4.29 -8.51 50.03
N GLU A 434 5.14 -8.43 51.04
CA GLU A 434 5.47 -7.17 51.76
C GLU A 434 6.25 -6.21 50.87
N ASN A 435 7.17 -6.72 50.09
CA ASN A 435 8.03 -5.94 49.21
C ASN A 435 7.21 -5.33 48.04
N ILE A 436 6.40 -6.12 47.34
CA ILE A 436 5.63 -5.62 46.23
C ILE A 436 4.56 -4.59 46.63
N LYS A 437 4.05 -4.66 47.88
CA LYS A 437 3.11 -3.66 48.41
C LYS A 437 3.64 -2.23 48.34
N LYS A 438 4.97 -2.06 48.53
CA LYS A 438 5.64 -0.75 48.46
C LYS A 438 5.50 -0.08 47.08
N TYR A 439 5.43 -0.89 46.01
CA TYR A 439 5.46 -0.44 44.62
C TYR A 439 4.19 -0.73 43.86
N LYS A 440 3.22 -1.39 44.48
CA LYS A 440 1.96 -1.83 43.84
C LYS A 440 1.18 -0.69 43.15
N GLY A 441 1.12 0.50 43.77
CA GLY A 441 0.32 1.58 43.21
C GLY A 441 -1.11 1.14 42.89
N THR A 442 -1.58 1.46 41.69
CA THR A 442 -2.89 1.07 41.15
C THR A 442 -2.89 -0.30 40.44
N ASN A 443 -1.74 -0.96 40.35
CA ASN A 443 -1.59 -2.23 39.64
C ASN A 443 -2.42 -3.36 40.27
N THR A 444 -2.89 -4.28 39.42
CA THR A 444 -3.53 -5.52 39.88
C THR A 444 -2.49 -6.65 39.86
N ILE A 445 -2.41 -7.44 40.94
CA ILE A 445 -1.40 -8.49 41.05
C ILE A 445 -2.10 -9.79 41.43
N HIS A 446 -1.83 -10.84 40.64
CA HIS A 446 -2.21 -12.22 40.89
C HIS A 446 -0.98 -13.04 41.27
N ILE A 447 -1.07 -13.81 42.36
CA ILE A 447 0.06 -14.56 42.92
C ILE A 447 -0.26 -16.05 42.87
N PHE A 448 0.56 -16.84 42.21
CA PHE A 448 0.47 -18.30 42.11
C PHE A 448 1.63 -18.92 42.91
N ASP A 449 1.29 -19.47 44.09
CA ASP A 449 2.21 -20.16 44.97
C ASP A 449 2.29 -21.64 44.58
N CYS A 450 2.95 -21.91 43.47
CA CYS A 450 3.12 -23.27 42.99
C CYS A 450 4.22 -23.32 41.91
N ASP A 451 4.62 -24.53 41.56
CA ASP A 451 5.42 -24.77 40.36
C ASP A 451 4.65 -24.30 39.12
N PHE A 452 5.35 -23.70 38.15
CA PHE A 452 4.74 -23.08 36.99
C PHE A 452 3.88 -24.07 36.19
N ILE A 453 4.21 -25.35 36.12
CA ILE A 453 3.42 -26.38 35.43
C ILE A 453 2.09 -26.67 36.10
N LYS A 454 1.88 -26.22 37.35
CA LYS A 454 0.63 -26.40 38.11
C LYS A 454 -0.30 -25.19 38.04
N VAL A 455 0.14 -24.10 37.43
CA VAL A 455 -0.66 -22.89 37.26
C VAL A 455 -1.89 -23.18 36.39
N ASN A 456 -3.05 -22.73 36.81
CA ASN A 456 -4.26 -22.80 35.99
C ASN A 456 -4.18 -21.75 34.87
N ARG A 457 -3.76 -22.15 33.67
CA ARG A 457 -3.59 -21.27 32.53
C ARG A 457 -4.88 -20.56 32.07
N GLN A 458 -6.04 -21.03 32.46
CA GLN A 458 -7.32 -20.36 32.12
C GLN A 458 -7.46 -19.00 32.81
N GLU A 459 -6.72 -18.78 33.90
CA GLU A 459 -6.68 -17.51 34.65
C GLU A 459 -5.72 -16.48 34.06
N ILE A 460 -4.87 -16.90 33.10
CA ILE A 460 -3.82 -16.07 32.50
C ILE A 460 -4.06 -15.97 31.00
N LYS A 461 -4.34 -14.76 30.49
CA LYS A 461 -4.62 -14.54 29.07
C LYS A 461 -4.09 -13.21 28.59
N ASP A 462 -3.72 -13.20 27.30
CA ASP A 462 -3.29 -12.01 26.57
C ASP A 462 -2.08 -11.32 27.21
N ILE A 463 -1.10 -12.10 27.62
CA ILE A 463 0.16 -11.60 28.18
C ILE A 463 0.99 -10.96 27.06
N ASP A 464 1.27 -9.68 27.18
CA ASP A 464 2.08 -8.92 26.23
C ASP A 464 3.53 -8.69 26.67
N LEU A 465 3.84 -8.92 27.95
CA LEU A 465 5.19 -8.96 28.49
C LEU A 465 5.36 -10.18 29.40
N PHE A 466 6.32 -11.06 29.07
CA PHE A 466 6.66 -12.23 29.89
C PHE A 466 8.13 -12.19 30.26
N PHE A 467 8.44 -12.32 31.56
CA PHE A 467 9.78 -12.46 32.08
C PHE A 467 9.96 -13.84 32.72
N TYR A 468 10.96 -14.55 32.28
CA TYR A 468 11.34 -15.86 32.81
C TYR A 468 12.68 -15.78 33.51
N ASP A 469 12.68 -16.03 34.81
CA ASP A 469 13.85 -16.09 35.71
C ASP A 469 13.71 -17.34 36.60
N GLY A 470 13.52 -18.49 35.91
CA GLY A 470 13.32 -19.79 36.56
C GLY A 470 14.58 -20.64 36.54
N ASP A 471 14.44 -21.95 36.33
CA ASP A 471 15.56 -22.87 36.18
C ASP A 471 16.32 -22.63 34.87
N HIS A 472 17.65 -22.76 34.89
CA HIS A 472 18.53 -22.49 33.74
C HIS A 472 18.79 -23.73 32.87
N ASN A 473 18.00 -24.78 33.06
CA ASN A 473 18.08 -26.02 32.32
C ASN A 473 17.33 -25.92 31.00
N GLU A 474 17.86 -26.48 29.92
CA GLU A 474 17.26 -26.46 28.59
C GLU A 474 15.82 -26.99 28.58
N GLU A 475 15.61 -28.18 29.18
CA GLU A 475 14.32 -28.86 29.21
C GLU A 475 13.26 -28.01 29.96
N ILE A 476 13.63 -27.44 31.10
CA ILE A 476 12.72 -26.68 31.95
C ILE A 476 12.40 -25.33 31.32
N THR A 477 13.38 -24.62 30.74
CA THR A 477 13.16 -23.38 29.99
C THR A 477 12.26 -23.61 28.79
N SER A 478 12.51 -24.65 28.00
CA SER A 478 11.68 -25.04 26.86
C SER A 478 10.24 -25.38 27.30
N THR A 479 10.11 -26.12 28.43
CA THR A 479 8.79 -26.47 28.98
C THR A 479 8.01 -25.25 29.42
N ALA A 480 8.66 -24.26 30.07
CA ALA A 480 7.99 -23.03 30.50
C ALA A 480 7.45 -22.22 29.31
N ILE A 481 8.22 -22.13 28.23
CA ILE A 481 7.77 -21.49 27.00
C ILE A 481 6.53 -22.19 26.42
N GLN A 482 6.60 -23.51 26.24
CA GLN A 482 5.50 -24.31 25.71
C GLN A 482 4.26 -24.22 26.63
N TYR A 483 4.48 -24.16 27.93
CA TYR A 483 3.40 -24.07 28.91
C TYR A 483 2.65 -22.75 28.82
N PHE A 484 3.35 -21.62 28.75
CA PHE A 484 2.75 -20.29 28.75
C PHE A 484 2.49 -19.70 27.36
N ALA A 485 2.98 -20.29 26.28
CA ALA A 485 2.68 -19.82 24.92
C ALA A 485 1.17 -19.63 24.66
N PRO A 486 0.26 -20.53 25.10
CA PRO A 486 -1.19 -20.30 24.92
C PRO A 486 -1.75 -19.11 25.69
N CYS A 487 -1.01 -18.59 26.69
CA CYS A 487 -1.41 -17.46 27.51
C CYS A 487 -0.98 -16.11 26.92
N LEU A 488 -0.09 -16.13 25.90
CA LEU A 488 0.45 -14.92 25.29
C LEU A 488 -0.56 -14.26 24.35
N ALA A 489 -0.47 -12.94 24.26
CA ALA A 489 -1.13 -12.13 23.23
C ALA A 489 -0.65 -12.53 21.81
N ASP A 490 -1.34 -12.07 20.76
CA ASP A 490 -0.93 -12.35 19.39
C ASP A 490 0.50 -11.88 19.08
N THR A 491 0.93 -10.80 19.73
CA THR A 491 2.32 -10.36 19.75
C THR A 491 2.74 -10.11 21.20
N ALA A 492 3.87 -10.65 21.64
CA ALA A 492 4.37 -10.51 22.99
C ALA A 492 5.88 -10.30 23.01
N ILE A 493 6.35 -9.55 24.01
CA ILE A 493 7.77 -9.43 24.34
C ILE A 493 8.06 -10.44 25.44
N VAL A 494 9.08 -11.27 25.24
CA VAL A 494 9.52 -12.28 26.20
C VAL A 494 10.99 -12.06 26.52
N VAL A 495 11.29 -11.94 27.80
CA VAL A 495 12.65 -11.71 28.31
C VAL A 495 13.04 -12.91 29.16
N PHE A 496 14.16 -13.50 28.86
CA PHE A 496 14.76 -14.59 29.63
C PHE A 496 16.01 -14.05 30.36
N ASP A 497 16.10 -14.27 31.66
CA ASP A 497 17.28 -13.97 32.43
C ASP A 497 18.37 -15.06 32.23
N ASP A 498 19.56 -14.81 32.69
CA ASP A 498 20.69 -15.75 32.68
C ASP A 498 21.09 -16.27 31.28
N ALA A 499 21.01 -15.42 30.25
CA ALA A 499 21.33 -15.79 28.86
C ALA A 499 22.82 -16.17 28.62
N ASN A 500 23.72 -15.92 29.59
CA ASN A 500 25.09 -16.44 29.56
C ASN A 500 25.16 -17.96 29.74
N TRP A 501 24.08 -18.56 30.23
CA TRP A 501 23.98 -20.00 30.40
C TRP A 501 23.43 -20.64 29.13
N GLN A 502 24.22 -21.55 28.56
CA GLN A 502 23.87 -22.17 27.29
C GLN A 502 22.53 -22.92 27.34
N GLY A 503 22.20 -23.56 28.47
CA GLY A 503 20.93 -24.24 28.66
C GLY A 503 19.71 -23.33 28.52
N VAL A 504 19.82 -22.06 28.95
CA VAL A 504 18.74 -21.07 28.73
C VAL A 504 18.58 -20.77 27.25
N VAL A 505 19.68 -20.49 26.53
CA VAL A 505 19.62 -20.15 25.08
C VAL A 505 19.09 -21.31 24.26
N GLU A 506 19.54 -22.53 24.51
CA GLU A 506 19.09 -23.75 23.84
C GLU A 506 17.62 -24.02 24.17
N GLY A 507 17.21 -23.86 25.43
CA GLY A 507 15.84 -24.03 25.87
C GLY A 507 14.87 -23.03 25.24
N VAL A 508 15.31 -21.79 25.02
CA VAL A 508 14.51 -20.76 24.31
C VAL A 508 14.30 -21.16 22.85
N GLN A 509 15.35 -21.59 22.16
CA GLN A 509 15.26 -21.99 20.75
C GLN A 509 14.36 -23.22 20.57
N THR A 510 14.58 -24.25 21.38
CA THR A 510 13.79 -25.50 21.37
C THR A 510 12.34 -25.24 21.77
N GLY A 511 12.11 -24.36 22.75
CA GLY A 511 10.78 -24.02 23.25
C GLY A 511 9.90 -23.39 22.17
N TRP A 512 10.38 -22.34 21.51
CA TRP A 512 9.60 -21.67 20.46
C TRP A 512 9.32 -22.57 19.24
N ALA A 513 10.26 -23.43 18.86
CA ALA A 513 10.07 -24.35 17.72
C ALA A 513 8.86 -25.27 17.90
N SER A 514 8.46 -25.55 19.13
CA SER A 514 7.34 -26.44 19.49
C SER A 514 6.02 -25.69 19.73
N THR A 515 5.94 -24.39 19.44
CA THR A 515 4.76 -23.56 19.68
C THR A 515 4.13 -23.04 18.38
N ASN A 516 2.92 -22.49 18.51
CA ASN A 516 2.26 -21.74 17.43
C ASN A 516 2.68 -20.25 17.42
N TYR A 517 3.95 -19.98 17.74
CA TYR A 517 4.54 -18.65 17.65
C TYR A 517 5.78 -18.68 16.77
N GLU A 518 6.07 -17.57 16.12
CA GLU A 518 7.32 -17.28 15.42
C GLU A 518 8.07 -16.18 16.14
N VAL A 519 9.39 -16.29 16.21
CA VAL A 519 10.24 -15.24 16.73
C VAL A 519 10.49 -14.24 15.60
N ILE A 520 9.92 -13.04 15.72
CA ILE A 520 10.06 -11.97 14.73
C ILE A 520 11.22 -11.03 15.03
N TYR A 521 11.75 -11.08 16.26
CA TYR A 521 12.92 -10.34 16.69
C TYR A 521 13.60 -11.06 17.84
N GLU A 522 14.94 -11.04 17.86
CA GLU A 522 15.73 -11.52 18.99
C GLU A 522 16.92 -10.60 19.28
N LYS A 523 17.23 -10.43 20.55
CA LYS A 523 18.44 -9.73 21.01
C LYS A 523 19.03 -10.44 22.21
N LYS A 524 20.29 -10.84 22.09
CA LYS A 524 21.07 -11.38 23.20
C LYS A 524 21.98 -10.30 23.74
N ILE A 525 21.93 -10.08 25.03
CA ILE A 525 22.82 -9.18 25.78
C ILE A 525 23.66 -10.07 26.67
N LEU A 526 24.87 -10.40 26.23
CA LEU A 526 25.79 -11.28 26.95
C LEU A 526 26.81 -10.42 27.67
N ASN A 527 27.24 -10.87 28.85
CA ASN A 527 28.22 -10.21 29.69
C ASN A 527 29.46 -11.10 29.87
N ASP A 528 30.61 -10.55 29.56
CA ASP A 528 31.90 -11.29 29.75
C ASP A 528 32.35 -11.32 31.20
N VAL A 529 31.69 -10.58 32.10
CA VAL A 529 32.05 -10.46 33.52
C VAL A 529 30.82 -10.58 34.40
N GLU A 530 30.90 -11.29 35.53
CA GLU A 530 29.88 -11.33 36.59
C GLU A 530 29.70 -9.95 37.28
N SER A 531 29.32 -8.95 36.53
CA SER A 531 29.07 -7.62 37.06
C SER A 531 27.61 -7.49 37.51
N LYS A 532 27.37 -7.50 38.80
CA LYS A 532 26.06 -7.28 39.41
C LYS A 532 25.49 -5.89 39.15
N SER A 533 26.28 -4.97 38.63
CA SER A 533 25.86 -3.60 38.31
C SER A 533 25.47 -3.42 36.84
N ASP A 534 25.76 -4.38 35.99
CA ASP A 534 25.44 -4.37 34.57
C ASP A 534 24.28 -5.35 34.25
N TRP A 535 24.33 -6.04 33.13
CA TRP A 535 23.30 -7.02 32.70
C TRP A 535 23.54 -8.40 33.37
N TRP A 536 23.61 -8.49 34.65
CA TRP A 536 23.96 -9.68 35.41
C TRP A 536 23.54 -10.99 34.77
N ASN A 537 24.49 -11.84 34.38
CA ASN A 537 24.35 -13.10 33.65
C ASN A 537 23.70 -13.00 32.25
N GLY A 538 23.47 -11.77 31.75
CA GLY A 538 22.93 -11.55 30.43
C GLY A 538 21.42 -11.75 30.28
N LEU A 539 20.87 -11.25 29.19
CA LEU A 539 19.45 -11.36 28.85
C LEU A 539 19.27 -11.89 27.44
N TYR A 540 18.19 -12.63 27.21
CA TYR A 540 17.73 -13.00 25.89
C TYR A 540 16.31 -12.47 25.68
N ILE A 541 16.16 -11.48 24.80
CA ILE A 541 14.88 -10.81 24.51
C ILE A 541 14.36 -11.36 23.18
N ASN A 542 13.13 -11.83 23.17
CA ASN A 542 12.39 -12.22 21.98
C ASN A 542 11.14 -11.36 21.82
N VAL A 543 10.82 -10.96 20.61
CA VAL A 543 9.46 -10.58 20.25
C VAL A 543 8.87 -11.73 19.46
N VAL A 544 7.75 -12.23 19.92
CA VAL A 544 7.08 -13.40 19.34
C VAL A 544 5.71 -13.02 18.82
N LYS A 545 5.31 -13.67 17.74
CA LYS A 545 4.01 -13.45 17.09
C LYS A 545 3.32 -14.78 16.81
N ARG A 546 2.01 -14.83 17.07
CA ARG A 546 1.21 -16.01 16.78
C ARG A 546 1.18 -16.28 15.28
N LYS A 547 1.51 -17.50 14.86
CA LYS A 547 1.37 -17.97 13.48
C LYS A 547 -0.10 -17.94 13.09
N GLY A 548 -0.43 -17.33 11.94
CA GLY A 548 -1.80 -17.18 11.45
C GLY A 548 -2.40 -18.49 10.90
#